data_ba2e8ff18147f7c1baea52cb6161e77f
#
_entry.id   ba2e8ff18147f7c1baea52cb6161e77f
#
_cell.length_a   1.000
_cell.length_b   1.000
_cell.length_c   1.000
_cell.angle_alpha   90.00
_cell.angle_beta   90.00
_cell.angle_gamma   90.00
#
_symmetry.space_group_name_H-M   'P 1'
#
loop_
_entity.id
_entity.type
_entity.pdbx_description
1 polymer ?
#
loop_
_entity_poly.entity_id
_entity_poly.type
_entity_poly.pdbx_seq_one_letter_code
_entity_poly.pdbx_strand_id
1 'polypeptide(L)'
;VMRAADLVIVPLPPSPLSARAFEVVVEEVRGTGKSHPPILPVLSMLDLRRALHKSAREANPAWPAIPLASAVEQCAVERQPVGAFAPRSPAARAIAQLWTAIEKKLASK
;
A
#
# COMPACT_ATOMS: atom_id res chain seq x y z
N VAL A 1 16.73 -8.06 4.64
CA VAL A 1 16.06 -6.76 4.60
C VAL A 1 15.00 -6.64 5.68
N MET A 2 14.14 -7.64 5.83
CA MET A 2 13.06 -7.60 6.83
C MET A 2 13.57 -7.47 8.28
N ARG A 3 14.71 -8.05 8.59
CA ARG A 3 15.26 -8.02 9.96
C ARG A 3 15.73 -6.64 10.42
N ALA A 4 16.14 -5.79 9.46
CA ALA A 4 16.66 -4.47 9.77
C ALA A 4 15.57 -3.37 9.70
N ALA A 5 14.38 -3.73 9.25
CA ALA A 5 13.32 -2.74 9.07
C ALA A 5 12.46 -2.61 10.32
N ASP A 6 11.91 -1.41 10.55
CA ASP A 6 10.91 -1.16 11.58
C ASP A 6 9.49 -1.47 11.10
N LEU A 7 9.30 -1.45 9.80
CA LEU A 7 8.02 -1.72 9.15
C LEU A 7 8.30 -2.14 7.72
N VAL A 8 7.55 -3.12 7.22
CA VAL A 8 7.64 -3.57 5.84
C VAL A 8 6.34 -3.20 5.12
N ILE A 9 6.45 -2.42 4.06
CA ILE A 9 5.31 -2.05 3.21
C ILE A 9 5.33 -2.95 1.99
N VAL A 10 4.21 -3.61 1.70
CA VAL A 10 4.08 -4.51 0.57
C VAL A 10 3.06 -3.94 -0.41
N PRO A 11 3.49 -3.30 -1.50
CA PRO A 11 2.55 -2.83 -2.52
C PRO A 11 2.01 -4.00 -3.33
N LEU A 12 0.70 -4.04 -3.50
CA LEU A 12 0.01 -5.13 -4.19
C LEU A 12 -0.92 -4.58 -5.26
N PRO A 13 -0.81 -5.06 -6.51
CA PRO A 13 -1.85 -4.77 -7.49
C PRO A 13 -3.19 -5.31 -7.01
N PRO A 14 -4.32 -4.63 -7.31
CA PRO A 14 -5.63 -5.09 -6.84
C PRO A 14 -6.12 -6.29 -7.65
N SER A 15 -5.73 -7.49 -7.24
CA SER A 15 -6.17 -8.73 -7.89
C SER A 15 -6.26 -9.85 -6.86
N PRO A 16 -7.12 -10.86 -7.09
CA PRO A 16 -7.20 -12.02 -6.21
C PRO A 16 -5.88 -12.77 -6.10
N LEU A 17 -5.12 -12.83 -7.21
CA LEU A 17 -3.84 -13.52 -7.24
C LEU A 17 -2.82 -12.82 -6.32
N SER A 18 -2.78 -11.50 -6.34
CA SER A 18 -1.89 -10.73 -5.48
C SER A 18 -2.19 -10.91 -4.01
N ALA A 19 -3.47 -10.90 -3.63
CA ALA A 19 -3.89 -11.12 -2.26
C ALA A 19 -3.48 -12.52 -1.77
N ARG A 20 -3.63 -13.51 -2.62
CA ARG A 20 -3.26 -14.90 -2.31
C ARG A 20 -1.75 -15.03 -2.13
N ALA A 21 -0.98 -14.42 -3.01
CA ALA A 21 0.48 -14.42 -2.89
C ALA A 21 0.94 -13.75 -1.59
N PHE A 22 0.27 -12.66 -1.19
CA PHE A 22 0.55 -11.99 0.07
C PHE A 22 0.28 -12.89 1.27
N GLU A 23 -0.84 -13.60 1.27
CA GLU A 23 -1.17 -14.53 2.35
C GLU A 23 -0.11 -15.62 2.51
N VAL A 24 0.39 -16.16 1.40
CA VAL A 24 1.45 -17.17 1.41
C VAL A 24 2.72 -16.61 2.05
N VAL A 25 3.11 -15.40 1.69
CA VAL A 25 4.29 -14.74 2.26
C VAL A 25 4.14 -14.52 3.76
N VAL A 26 2.97 -14.06 4.20
CA VAL A 26 2.70 -13.83 5.63
C VAL A 26 2.77 -15.13 6.42
N GLU A 27 2.17 -16.20 5.91
CA GLU A 27 2.21 -17.50 6.56
C GLU A 27 3.64 -18.05 6.67
N GLU A 28 4.43 -17.88 5.62
CA GLU A 28 5.82 -18.33 5.61
C GLU A 28 6.64 -17.58 6.67
N VAL A 29 6.48 -16.27 6.75
CA VAL A 29 7.17 -15.44 7.75
C VAL A 29 6.78 -15.85 9.18
N ARG A 30 5.48 -16.06 9.42
CA ARG A 30 4.98 -16.51 10.72
C ARG A 30 5.48 -17.91 11.06
N GLY A 31 5.57 -18.78 10.06
CA GLY A 31 6.02 -20.15 10.23
C GLY A 31 7.48 -20.30 10.67
N THR A 32 8.30 -19.28 10.49
CA THR A 32 9.69 -19.31 10.95
C THR A 32 9.81 -19.24 12.48
N GLY A 33 8.74 -18.81 13.17
CA GLY A 33 8.76 -18.63 14.62
C GLY A 33 9.64 -17.49 15.10
N LYS A 34 10.26 -16.75 14.18
CA LYS A 34 11.14 -15.64 14.52
C LYS A 34 10.35 -14.33 14.54
N SER A 35 10.79 -13.40 15.41
CA SER A 35 10.25 -12.06 15.45
C SER A 35 10.50 -11.37 14.12
N HIS A 36 9.51 -10.65 13.61
CA HIS A 36 9.61 -9.89 12.36
C HIS A 36 8.94 -8.52 12.53
N PRO A 37 9.33 -7.52 11.72
CA PRO A 37 8.66 -6.22 11.76
C PRO A 37 7.22 -6.35 11.29
N PRO A 38 6.34 -5.41 11.70
CA PRO A 38 4.96 -5.40 11.20
C PRO A 38 4.94 -5.26 9.69
N ILE A 39 3.95 -5.87 9.05
CA ILE A 39 3.77 -5.85 7.60
C ILE A 39 2.51 -5.05 7.28
N LEU A 40 2.64 -4.06 6.41
CA LEU A 40 1.53 -3.22 5.97
C LEU A 40 1.28 -3.44 4.47
N PRO A 41 0.21 -4.16 4.09
CA PRO A 41 -0.15 -4.27 2.69
C PRO A 41 -0.80 -2.99 2.19
N VAL A 42 -0.49 -2.61 0.96
CA VAL A 42 -1.02 -1.40 0.33
C VAL A 42 -1.50 -1.76 -1.07
N LEU A 43 -2.77 -1.48 -1.37
CA LEU A 43 -3.28 -1.65 -2.72
C LEU A 43 -2.73 -0.52 -3.58
N SER A 44 -2.01 -0.86 -4.64
CA SER A 44 -1.41 0.11 -5.55
C SER A 44 -2.08 0.08 -6.91
N MET A 45 -2.04 1.21 -7.62
CA MET A 45 -2.65 1.33 -8.96
C MET A 45 -4.13 0.95 -8.98
N LEU A 46 -4.87 1.36 -7.94
CA LEU A 46 -6.27 1.02 -7.78
C LEU A 46 -7.14 1.84 -8.74
N ASP A 47 -7.93 1.16 -9.55
CA ASP A 47 -8.90 1.76 -10.47
C ASP A 47 -10.29 1.20 -10.17
N LEU A 48 -11.10 1.96 -9.44
CA LEU A 48 -12.42 1.53 -8.98
C LEU A 48 -13.45 1.35 -10.12
N ARG A 49 -13.12 1.76 -11.35
CA ARG A 49 -13.96 1.48 -12.53
C ARG A 49 -13.86 0.02 -12.94
N ARG A 50 -12.83 -0.69 -12.49
CA ARG A 50 -12.61 -2.11 -12.79
C ARG A 50 -13.23 -2.97 -11.68
N ALA A 51 -14.06 -3.95 -12.07
CA ALA A 51 -14.78 -4.79 -11.11
C ALA A 51 -13.86 -5.55 -10.17
N LEU A 52 -12.76 -6.11 -10.69
CA LEU A 52 -11.80 -6.84 -9.86
C LEU A 52 -11.11 -5.94 -8.84
N HIS A 53 -10.81 -4.70 -9.23
CA HIS A 53 -10.20 -3.72 -8.31
C HIS A 53 -11.17 -3.33 -7.20
N LYS A 54 -12.43 -3.11 -7.56
CA LYS A 54 -13.46 -2.78 -6.60
C LYS A 54 -13.65 -3.93 -5.60
N SER A 55 -13.69 -5.17 -6.09
CA SER A 55 -13.82 -6.34 -5.23
C SER A 55 -12.64 -6.48 -4.27
N ALA A 56 -11.42 -6.24 -4.73
CA ALA A 56 -10.23 -6.29 -3.89
C ALA A 56 -10.28 -5.23 -2.79
N ARG A 57 -10.77 -4.03 -3.12
CA ARG A 57 -10.90 -2.94 -2.14
C ARG A 57 -11.96 -3.28 -1.08
N GLU A 58 -13.08 -3.83 -1.50
CA GLU A 58 -14.16 -4.21 -0.59
C GLU A 58 -13.77 -5.36 0.33
N ALA A 59 -12.95 -6.28 -0.16
CA ALA A 59 -12.46 -7.42 0.63
C ALA A 59 -11.43 -6.98 1.68
N ASN A 60 -10.74 -5.86 1.47
CA ASN A 60 -9.67 -5.40 2.34
C ASN A 60 -9.81 -3.91 2.65
N PRO A 61 -10.91 -3.50 3.30
CA PRO A 61 -11.20 -2.07 3.50
C PRO A 61 -10.23 -1.37 4.43
N ALA A 62 -9.52 -2.12 5.27
CA ALA A 62 -8.56 -1.53 6.20
C ALA A 62 -7.19 -1.27 5.57
N TRP A 63 -6.91 -1.81 4.40
CA TRP A 63 -5.63 -1.59 3.73
C TRP A 63 -5.59 -0.22 3.08
N PRO A 64 -4.50 0.53 3.24
CA PRO A 64 -4.31 1.77 2.47
C PRO A 64 -4.34 1.47 0.97
N ALA A 65 -4.84 2.41 0.20
CA ALA A 65 -4.95 2.25 -1.25
C ALA A 65 -4.48 3.49 -1.97
N ILE A 66 -3.65 3.29 -3.02
CA ILE A 66 -3.16 4.37 -3.87
C ILE A 66 -3.85 4.25 -5.23
N PRO A 67 -4.57 5.28 -5.67
CA PRO A 67 -5.28 5.19 -6.95
C PRO A 67 -4.35 5.22 -8.15
N LEU A 68 -4.78 4.59 -9.24
CA LEU A 68 -4.16 4.76 -10.53
C LEU A 68 -4.52 6.16 -11.03
N ALA A 69 -3.55 7.05 -11.07
CA ALA A 69 -3.79 8.45 -11.40
C ALA A 69 -2.64 9.02 -12.22
N SER A 70 -2.98 9.83 -13.21
CA SER A 70 -1.98 10.49 -14.05
C SER A 70 -1.09 11.44 -13.23
N ALA A 71 -1.60 12.01 -12.14
CA ALA A 71 -0.82 12.86 -11.25
C ALA A 71 0.40 12.11 -10.67
N VAL A 72 0.24 10.82 -10.35
CA VAL A 72 1.35 10.01 -9.85
C VAL A 72 2.40 9.79 -10.95
N GLU A 73 1.96 9.53 -12.18
CA GLU A 73 2.85 9.36 -13.31
C GLU A 73 3.60 10.65 -13.63
N GLN A 74 2.96 11.80 -13.45
CA GLN A 74 3.57 13.10 -13.70
C GLN A 74 4.68 13.45 -12.69
N CYS A 75 4.78 12.74 -11.57
CA CYS A 75 5.86 12.94 -10.62
C CYS A 75 7.23 12.85 -11.28
N ALA A 76 7.39 11.93 -12.21
CA ALA A 76 8.66 11.74 -12.92
C ALA A 76 8.96 12.92 -13.85
N VAL A 77 7.94 13.46 -14.52
CA VAL A 77 8.08 14.61 -15.44
C VAL A 77 8.41 15.89 -14.66
N GLU A 78 7.66 16.14 -13.58
CA GLU A 78 7.80 17.33 -12.76
C GLU A 78 8.99 17.24 -11.80
N ARG A 79 9.54 16.07 -11.59
CA ARG A 79 10.60 15.81 -10.60
C ARG A 79 10.23 16.31 -9.21
N GLN A 80 8.97 16.15 -8.85
CA GLN A 80 8.42 16.56 -7.57
C GLN A 80 7.46 15.48 -7.05
N PRO A 81 7.32 15.34 -5.71
CA PRO A 81 6.31 14.47 -5.16
C PRO A 81 4.91 15.01 -5.48
N VAL A 82 3.94 14.11 -5.57
CA VAL A 82 2.56 14.48 -5.95
C VAL A 82 1.97 15.53 -5.01
N GLY A 83 2.32 15.50 -3.74
CA GLY A 83 1.85 16.48 -2.77
C GLY A 83 2.37 17.90 -3.01
N ALA A 84 3.49 18.05 -3.75
CA ALA A 84 4.07 19.34 -4.03
C ALA A 84 3.37 20.04 -5.21
N PHE A 85 3.05 19.31 -6.29
CA PHE A 85 2.44 19.94 -7.47
C PHE A 85 0.94 19.69 -7.62
N ALA A 86 0.41 18.69 -6.94
CA ALA A 86 -1.02 18.37 -6.98
C ALA A 86 -1.56 18.04 -5.58
N PRO A 87 -1.44 18.97 -4.61
CA PRO A 87 -1.76 18.67 -3.21
C PRO A 87 -3.23 18.38 -2.94
N ARG A 88 -4.13 18.77 -3.85
CA ARG A 88 -5.58 18.50 -3.70
C ARG A 88 -6.05 17.29 -4.49
N SER A 89 -5.15 16.60 -5.18
CA SER A 89 -5.52 15.43 -5.97
C SER A 89 -5.87 14.25 -5.06
N PRO A 90 -6.72 13.32 -5.54
CA PRO A 90 -7.00 12.09 -4.78
C PRO A 90 -5.73 11.29 -4.50
N ALA A 91 -4.76 11.30 -5.41
CA ALA A 91 -3.49 10.61 -5.21
C ALA A 91 -2.70 11.21 -4.03
N ALA A 92 -2.63 12.54 -3.94
CA ALA A 92 -1.94 13.20 -2.84
C ALA A 92 -2.60 12.88 -1.50
N ARG A 93 -3.94 12.87 -1.45
CA ARG A 93 -4.67 12.50 -0.24
C ARG A 93 -4.43 11.06 0.14
N ALA A 94 -4.40 10.15 -0.83
CA ALA A 94 -4.14 8.73 -0.58
C ALA A 94 -2.73 8.52 0.01
N ILE A 95 -1.74 9.22 -0.51
CA ILE A 95 -0.38 9.14 0.01
C ILE A 95 -0.30 9.71 1.44
N ALA A 96 -1.02 10.79 1.73
CA ALA A 96 -1.08 11.34 3.09
C ALA A 96 -1.73 10.36 4.06
N GLN A 97 -2.79 9.66 3.63
CA GLN A 97 -3.45 8.63 4.42
C GLN A 97 -2.52 7.43 4.65
N LEU A 98 -1.75 7.06 3.64
CA LEU A 98 -0.74 6.00 3.78
C LEU A 98 0.29 6.38 4.84
N TRP A 99 0.77 7.61 4.82
CA TRP A 99 1.72 8.08 5.82
C TRP A 99 1.14 7.99 7.23
N THR A 100 -0.12 8.38 7.41
CA THR A 100 -0.81 8.25 8.70
C THR A 100 -0.89 6.79 9.14
N ALA A 101 -1.19 5.87 8.22
CA ALA A 101 -1.23 4.44 8.53
C ALA A 101 0.15 3.91 8.95
N ILE A 102 1.21 4.37 8.29
CA ILE A 102 2.59 4.01 8.64
C ILE A 102 2.91 4.48 10.06
N GLU A 103 2.58 5.73 10.38
CA GLU A 103 2.83 6.28 11.72
C GLU A 103 2.11 5.50 12.80
N LYS A 104 0.85 5.14 12.58
CA LYS A 104 0.07 4.34 13.52
C LYS A 104 0.68 2.96 13.72
N LYS A 105 1.13 2.33 12.64
CA LYS A 105 1.72 1.00 12.70
C LYS A 105 3.04 1.03 13.49
N LEU A 106 3.84 2.04 13.29
CA LEU A 106 5.10 2.22 14.02
C LEU A 106 4.86 2.51 15.51
N ALA A 107 3.83 3.29 15.81
CA ALA A 107 3.51 3.64 17.20
C ALA A 107 2.96 2.45 18.00
N SER A 108 2.36 1.46 17.33
CA SER A 108 1.77 0.28 17.99
C SER A 108 2.76 -0.86 18.25
N LYS A 109 4.02 -0.66 17.91
CA LYS A 109 5.08 -1.69 18.13
C LYS A 109 5.34 -1.96 19.61
#